data_49427e25a149a618889a050bd15e02e2
#
_entry.id   49427e25a149a618889a050bd15e02e2
#
_cell.length_a   1.000
_cell.length_b   1.000
_cell.length_c   1.000
_cell.angle_alpha   90.00
_cell.angle_beta   90.00
_cell.angle_gamma   90.00
#
_symmetry.space_group_name_H-M   'P 1'
#
loop_
_entity.id
_entity.type
_entity.pdbx_description
1 polymer ?
#
loop_
_entity_poly.entity_id
_entity_poly.type
_entity_poly.pdbx_seq_one_letter_code
_entity_poly.pdbx_strand_id
1 'polypeptide(L)' 'MDTRVAVISIIVENPEAIVTLNDLLHEAGNYIIGRMGIPYRERGINIISIAIDAPQDIISSLSGK' A
#
# COMPACT_ATOMS: atom_id res chain seq x y z
N MET A 1 6.62 -8.70 -20.65
CA MET A 1 6.36 -8.98 -19.22
C MET A 1 4.94 -8.58 -18.90
N ASP A 2 4.21 -9.49 -18.30
CA ASP A 2 2.82 -9.23 -17.99
C ASP A 2 2.69 -8.58 -16.64
N THR A 3 2.26 -7.34 -16.65
CA THR A 3 1.97 -6.60 -15.43
C THR A 3 0.51 -6.18 -15.42
N ARG A 4 0.02 -5.89 -14.23
CA ARG A 4 -1.36 -5.42 -14.05
C ARG A 4 -1.36 -4.13 -13.24
N VAL A 5 -2.26 -3.26 -13.59
CA VAL A 5 -2.51 -2.06 -12.80
C VAL A 5 -3.53 -2.41 -11.72
N ALA A 6 -3.21 -2.07 -10.49
CA ALA A 6 -4.07 -2.37 -9.35
C ALA A 6 -4.07 -1.20 -8.37
N VAL A 7 -5.15 -1.08 -7.63
CA VAL A 7 -5.25 -0.13 -6.52
C VAL A 7 -5.45 -0.94 -5.25
N ILE A 8 -4.60 -0.68 -4.26
CA ILE A 8 -4.67 -1.33 -2.96
C ILE A 8 -4.94 -0.26 -1.92
N SER A 9 -6.00 -0.44 -1.15
CA SER A 9 -6.33 0.47 -0.06
C SER A 9 -6.19 -0.25 1.27
N ILE A 10 -5.54 0.40 2.22
CA ILE A 10 -5.19 -0.19 3.51
C ILE A 10 -5.69 0.75 4.60
N ILE A 11 -6.37 0.18 5.59
CA ILE A 11 -6.79 0.91 6.79
C ILE A 11 -5.82 0.54 7.90
N VAL A 12 -5.11 1.54 8.42
CA VAL A 12 -4.11 1.35 9.47
C VAL A 12 -4.68 1.89 10.77
N GLU A 13 -4.90 1.00 11.73
CA GLU A 13 -5.45 1.36 13.05
C GLU A 13 -4.36 1.58 14.09
N ASN A 14 -3.20 0.96 13.89
CA ASN A 14 -2.09 1.03 14.83
C ASN A 14 -0.96 1.85 14.22
N PRO A 15 -0.54 2.96 14.87
CA PRO A 15 0.55 3.79 14.35
C PRO A 15 1.86 3.02 14.10
N GLU A 16 2.13 1.99 14.89
CA GLU A 16 3.33 1.18 14.70
C GLU A 16 3.34 0.44 13.37
N ALA A 17 2.16 0.07 12.88
CA ALA A 17 2.03 -0.63 11.61
C ALA A 17 2.42 0.26 10.43
N ILE A 18 2.37 1.58 10.58
CA ILE A 18 2.75 2.52 9.52
C ILE A 18 4.23 2.35 9.15
N VAL A 19 5.09 2.13 10.13
CA VAL A 19 6.52 1.95 9.89
C VAL A 19 6.76 0.70 9.04
N THR A 20 6.16 -0.42 9.42
CA THR A 20 6.27 -1.67 8.66
C THR A 20 5.71 -1.50 7.26
N LEU A 21 4.57 -0.84 7.14
CA LEU A 21 3.94 -0.61 5.85
C LEU A 21 4.83 0.25 4.94
N ASN A 22 5.42 1.32 5.48
CA ASN A 22 6.31 2.18 4.70
C ASN A 22 7.54 1.41 4.22
N ASP A 23 8.07 0.50 5.00
CA ASP A 23 9.19 -0.33 4.60
C ASP A 23 8.80 -1.26 3.44
N LEU A 24 7.63 -1.88 3.52
CA LEU A 24 7.12 -2.73 2.44
C LEU A 24 6.90 -1.93 1.16
N LEU A 25 6.34 -0.74 1.27
CA LEU A 25 6.10 0.13 0.12
C LEU A 25 7.40 0.62 -0.50
N HIS A 26 8.41 0.86 0.33
CA HIS A 26 9.72 1.26 -0.16
C HIS A 26 10.36 0.14 -1.00
N GLU A 27 10.25 -1.10 -0.54
CA GLU A 27 10.74 -2.26 -1.30
C GLU A 27 10.04 -2.41 -2.63
N ALA A 28 8.75 -2.08 -2.68
CA ALA A 28 7.94 -2.17 -3.89
C ALA A 28 7.95 -0.89 -4.72
N GLY A 29 8.82 0.07 -4.39
CA GLY A 29 8.81 1.40 -4.98
C GLY A 29 8.87 1.44 -6.49
N ASN A 30 9.58 0.49 -7.12
CA ASN A 30 9.69 0.43 -8.56
C ASN A 30 8.35 0.15 -9.26
N TYR A 31 7.39 -0.38 -8.54
CA TYR A 31 6.08 -0.73 -9.09
C TYR A 31 5.02 0.31 -8.77
N ILE A 32 5.30 1.23 -7.85
CA ILE A 32 4.31 2.20 -7.40
C ILE A 32 4.21 3.35 -8.38
N ILE A 33 2.99 3.56 -8.91
CA ILE A 33 2.67 4.69 -9.78
C ILE A 33 2.41 5.94 -8.94
N GLY A 34 1.71 5.76 -7.82
CA GLY A 34 1.38 6.84 -6.92
C GLY A 34 0.77 6.31 -5.63
N ARG A 35 0.76 7.15 -4.61
CA ARG A 35 0.16 6.78 -3.33
C ARG A 35 -0.48 8.01 -2.68
N MET A 36 -1.48 7.76 -1.85
CA MET A 36 -2.19 8.80 -1.13
C MET A 36 -2.43 8.32 0.30
N GLY A 37 -2.17 9.19 1.26
CA GLY A 37 -2.46 8.93 2.65
C GLY A 37 -3.51 9.90 3.16
N ILE A 38 -4.54 9.39 3.82
CA ILE A 38 -5.61 10.19 4.38
C ILE A 38 -5.73 9.86 5.87
N PRO A 39 -5.30 10.78 6.76
CA PRO A 39 -5.52 10.57 8.18
C PRO A 39 -6.98 10.87 8.52
N TYR A 40 -7.62 9.93 9.19
CA TYR A 40 -8.99 10.11 9.66
C TYR A 40 -8.97 10.16 11.18
N ARG A 41 -8.78 11.36 11.71
CA ARG A 41 -8.51 11.57 13.12
C ARG A 41 -9.69 11.23 14.02
N GLU A 42 -10.91 11.42 13.56
CA GLU A 42 -12.11 11.11 14.34
C GLU A 42 -12.18 9.64 14.74
N ARG A 43 -11.63 8.76 13.92
CA ARG A 43 -11.61 7.32 14.16
C ARG A 43 -10.24 6.82 14.57
N GLY A 44 -9.23 7.69 14.62
CA GLY A 44 -7.87 7.30 14.97
C GLY A 44 -7.24 6.36 13.96
N ILE A 45 -7.61 6.46 12.70
CA ILE A 45 -7.10 5.58 11.65
C ILE A 45 -6.43 6.39 10.55
N ASN A 46 -5.62 5.69 9.77
CA ASN A 46 -5.06 6.23 8.52
C ASN A 46 -5.51 5.34 7.37
N ILE A 47 -5.90 5.95 6.28
CA ILE A 47 -6.28 5.25 5.06
C ILE A 47 -5.18 5.49 4.04
N ILE A 48 -4.56 4.42 3.55
CA ILE A 48 -3.48 4.52 2.57
C ILE A 48 -3.93 3.83 1.31
N SER A 49 -3.90 4.56 0.20
CA SER A 49 -4.28 4.03 -1.10
C SER A 49 -3.07 4.09 -2.02
N ILE A 50 -2.80 2.99 -2.72
CA ILE A 50 -1.61 2.84 -3.56
C ILE A 50 -2.06 2.36 -4.93
N ALA A 51 -1.57 3.04 -5.97
CA ALA A 51 -1.73 2.58 -7.34
C ALA A 51 -0.41 1.95 -7.78
N ILE A 52 -0.46 0.74 -8.29
CA ILE A 52 0.73 0.01 -8.73
C ILE A 52 0.52 -0.61 -10.10
N ASP A 53 1.62 -0.84 -10.79
CA ASP A 53 1.68 -1.61 -12.01
C ASP A 53 2.76 -2.66 -11.82
N ALA A 54 2.35 -3.90 -11.58
CA ALA A 54 3.27 -4.94 -11.15
C ALA A 54 2.83 -6.32 -11.62
N PRO A 55 3.76 -7.30 -11.63
CA PRO A 55 3.38 -8.68 -11.87
C PRO A 55 2.40 -9.18 -10.79
N GLN A 56 1.58 -10.15 -11.13
CA GLN A 56 0.54 -10.65 -10.24
C GLN A 56 1.10 -11.16 -8.90
N ASP A 57 2.26 -11.77 -8.90
CA ASP A 57 2.87 -12.27 -7.67
C ASP A 57 3.23 -11.15 -6.70
N ILE A 58 3.67 -10.01 -7.21
CA ILE A 58 3.95 -8.84 -6.38
C ILE A 58 2.65 -8.27 -5.82
N ILE A 59 1.61 -8.17 -6.65
CA ILE A 59 0.30 -7.67 -6.20
C ILE A 59 -0.26 -8.57 -5.10
N SER A 60 -0.19 -9.88 -5.29
CA SER A 60 -0.68 -10.85 -4.30
C SER A 60 0.12 -10.79 -3.01
N SER A 61 1.42 -10.61 -3.12
CA SER A 61 2.30 -10.49 -1.95
C SER A 61 1.94 -9.27 -1.10
N LEU A 62 1.67 -8.14 -1.73
CA LEU A 62 1.28 -6.92 -1.02
C LEU A 62 -0.12 -7.02 -0.44
N SER A 63 -1.06 -7.61 -1.18
CA SER A 63 -2.44 -7.76 -0.73
C SER A 63 -2.60 -8.74 0.42
N GLY A 64 -1.70 -9.71 0.53
CA GLY A 64 -1.76 -10.72 1.58
C GLY A 64 -1.12 -10.32 2.91
N LYS A 65 -0.64 -9.09 3.00
CA LYS A 65 0.02 -8.60 4.23
C LYS A 65 -0.92 -7.88 5.24
#